data_533684f1230bbb07572ceb9c354a5671
#
_entry.id   533684f1230bbb07572ceb9c354a5671
#
_cell.length_a   1.000
_cell.length_b   1.000
_cell.length_c   1.000
_cell.angle_alpha   90.00
_cell.angle_beta   90.00
_cell.angle_gamma   90.00
#
_symmetry.space_group_name_H-M   'P 1'
#
loop_
_entity.id
_entity.type
_entity.pdbx_description
1 polymer ?
#
loop_
_entity_poly.entity_id
_entity_poly.type
_entity_poly.pdbx_seq_one_letter_code
_entity_poly.pdbx_strand_id
1 'polypeptide(L)'
;VLLSGSKESPGKTIRSVKRDGYLALLAGGLFFLLICITGKQGFYTIISLILNTVIFAYGFQAFTEGKNILNICNVIAVLFSLTTLICLNGIHRKTFSSVLSTLCVLFLIMALFEFSIYMYGDLDYSNLEYLGSTGNSADIFWADIMLTGLGAIMDVTVTISAAIGEIVRKNPSVSLRRLIHSGREIGYDIMGTMINVLLFV
;
A
#
# COMPACT_ATOMS: atom_id res chain seq x y z
N VAL A 1 -9.23 -20.88 22.86
CA VAL A 1 -9.31 -20.22 24.17
C VAL A 1 -7.95 -20.32 24.83
N LEU A 2 -7.26 -19.19 25.00
CA LEU A 2 -5.99 -19.12 25.74
C LEU A 2 -6.28 -18.83 27.21
N LEU A 3 -5.96 -19.81 28.04
CA LEU A 3 -6.02 -19.66 29.49
C LEU A 3 -4.60 -19.25 29.99
N SER A 4 -4.47 -18.03 30.45
CA SER A 4 -3.25 -17.58 31.13
C SER A 4 -3.43 -17.73 32.63
N GLY A 5 -2.71 -18.66 33.24
CA GLY A 5 -2.65 -18.78 34.67
C GLY A 5 -1.45 -18.00 35.23
N SER A 6 -1.69 -17.01 36.04
CA SER A 6 -0.66 -16.48 36.92
C SER A 6 -0.52 -17.39 38.15
N LYS A 7 0.70 -17.63 38.63
CA LYS A 7 1.02 -18.58 39.70
C LYS A 7 0.44 -18.22 41.09
N GLU A 8 -0.29 -17.10 41.22
CA GLU A 8 -0.71 -16.59 42.53
C GLU A 8 -2.20 -16.32 42.72
N SER A 9 -3.08 -16.69 41.78
CA SER A 9 -4.51 -16.58 42.00
C SER A 9 -5.27 -17.78 41.43
N PRO A 10 -6.25 -18.34 42.16
CA PRO A 10 -7.01 -19.50 41.69
C PRO A 10 -8.09 -19.17 40.62
N GLY A 11 -7.93 -18.05 39.91
CA GLY A 11 -8.83 -17.61 38.85
C GLY A 11 -8.22 -17.69 37.49
N LYS A 12 -8.64 -18.64 36.66
CA LYS A 12 -8.34 -18.66 35.20
C LYS A 12 -9.12 -17.55 34.51
N THR A 13 -8.44 -16.47 34.14
CA THR A 13 -9.07 -15.40 33.33
C THR A 13 -8.96 -15.74 31.88
N ILE A 14 -10.11 -15.71 31.17
CA ILE A 14 -10.15 -15.82 29.69
C ILE A 14 -9.63 -14.49 29.14
N ARG A 15 -8.41 -14.49 28.58
CA ARG A 15 -7.78 -13.29 28.01
C ARG A 15 -8.28 -12.95 26.61
N SER A 16 -8.52 -13.96 25.80
CA SER A 16 -9.10 -13.80 24.45
C SER A 16 -9.53 -15.13 23.86
N VAL A 17 -10.44 -15.11 22.92
CA VAL A 17 -10.76 -16.28 22.11
C VAL A 17 -9.74 -16.37 20.99
N LYS A 18 -9.05 -17.51 20.88
CA LYS A 18 -8.08 -17.74 19.80
C LYS A 18 -8.83 -17.86 18.47
N ARG A 19 -8.74 -16.82 17.65
CA ARG A 19 -9.38 -16.74 16.32
C ARG A 19 -8.43 -17.02 15.15
N ASP A 20 -7.17 -17.34 15.45
CA ASP A 20 -6.09 -17.47 14.46
C ASP A 20 -6.43 -18.50 13.38
N GLY A 21 -7.07 -19.63 13.75
CA GLY A 21 -7.48 -20.66 12.79
C GLY A 21 -8.53 -20.17 11.79
N TYR A 22 -9.51 -19.41 12.24
CA TYR A 22 -10.55 -18.83 11.37
C TYR A 22 -9.96 -17.77 10.44
N LEU A 23 -9.06 -16.92 10.95
CA LEU A 23 -8.38 -15.90 10.16
C LEU A 23 -7.47 -16.56 9.11
N ALA A 24 -6.71 -17.59 9.48
CA ALA A 24 -5.89 -18.35 8.53
C ALA A 24 -6.72 -19.03 7.45
N LEU A 25 -7.88 -19.61 7.78
CA LEU A 25 -8.79 -20.23 6.83
C LEU A 25 -9.41 -19.19 5.89
N LEU A 26 -9.81 -18.03 6.42
CA LEU A 26 -10.33 -16.91 5.64
C LEU A 26 -9.27 -16.37 4.67
N ALA A 27 -8.05 -16.12 5.15
CA ALA A 27 -6.94 -15.67 4.32
C ALA A 27 -6.59 -16.71 3.24
N GLY A 28 -6.49 -17.98 3.59
CA GLY A 28 -6.24 -19.05 2.65
C GLY A 28 -7.34 -19.18 1.59
N GLY A 29 -8.60 -19.06 2.00
CA GLY A 29 -9.74 -19.04 1.08
C GLY A 29 -9.72 -17.86 0.12
N LEU A 30 -9.33 -16.68 0.59
CA LEU A 30 -9.19 -15.49 -0.23
C LEU A 30 -8.06 -15.66 -1.27
N PHE A 31 -6.90 -16.17 -0.88
CA PHE A 31 -5.80 -16.46 -1.82
C PHE A 31 -6.17 -17.54 -2.83
N PHE A 32 -6.88 -18.58 -2.40
CA PHE A 32 -7.38 -19.61 -3.30
C PHE A 32 -8.36 -19.03 -4.34
N LEU A 33 -9.34 -18.22 -3.90
CA LEU A 33 -10.27 -17.52 -4.77
C LEU A 33 -9.55 -16.61 -5.78
N LEU A 34 -8.56 -15.86 -5.31
CA LEU A 34 -7.78 -14.98 -6.15
C LEU A 34 -7.06 -15.73 -7.26
N ILE A 35 -6.45 -16.89 -6.96
CA ILE A 35 -5.80 -17.73 -7.98
C ILE A 35 -6.85 -18.31 -8.94
N CYS A 36 -7.98 -18.80 -8.45
CA CYS A 36 -9.04 -19.41 -9.27
C CYS A 36 -9.63 -18.41 -10.27
N ILE A 37 -9.85 -17.15 -9.84
CA ILE A 37 -10.45 -16.11 -10.69
C ILE A 37 -9.42 -15.51 -11.66
N THR A 38 -8.21 -15.21 -11.17
CA THR A 38 -7.24 -14.40 -11.93
C THR A 38 -6.16 -15.28 -12.62
N GLY A 39 -6.09 -16.57 -12.30
CA GLY A 39 -5.16 -17.52 -12.90
C GLY A 39 -3.70 -17.10 -12.70
N LYS A 40 -2.92 -17.04 -13.81
CA LYS A 40 -1.48 -16.71 -13.75
C LYS A 40 -1.21 -15.34 -13.13
N GLN A 41 -2.09 -14.37 -13.37
CA GLN A 41 -1.91 -13.02 -12.82
C GLN A 41 -2.08 -13.00 -11.30
N GLY A 42 -3.03 -13.78 -10.75
CA GLY A 42 -3.19 -13.95 -9.30
C GLY A 42 -1.95 -14.54 -8.64
N PHE A 43 -1.27 -15.48 -9.30
CA PHE A 43 -0.01 -16.04 -8.80
C PHE A 43 1.10 -14.96 -8.70
N TYR A 44 1.26 -14.11 -9.72
CA TYR A 44 2.22 -13.00 -9.66
C TYR A 44 1.86 -11.98 -8.59
N THR A 45 0.57 -11.74 -8.34
CA THR A 45 0.10 -10.86 -7.26
C THR A 45 0.52 -11.42 -5.88
N ILE A 46 0.37 -12.72 -5.66
CA ILE A 46 0.78 -13.36 -4.40
C ILE A 46 2.31 -13.28 -4.22
N ILE A 47 3.08 -13.52 -5.27
CA ILE A 47 4.54 -13.36 -5.22
C ILE A 47 4.90 -11.92 -4.85
N SER A 48 4.28 -10.94 -5.49
CA SER A 48 4.49 -9.52 -5.17
C SER A 48 4.18 -9.22 -3.70
N LEU A 49 3.06 -9.75 -3.19
CA LEU A 49 2.67 -9.56 -1.79
C LEU A 49 3.70 -10.15 -0.81
N ILE A 50 4.19 -11.37 -1.09
CA ILE A 50 5.22 -12.01 -0.26
C ILE A 50 6.51 -11.18 -0.28
N LEU A 51 6.96 -10.74 -1.47
CA LEU A 51 8.16 -9.92 -1.59
C LEU A 51 8.02 -8.58 -0.85
N ASN A 52 6.89 -7.91 -1.00
CA ASN A 52 6.61 -6.66 -0.29
C ASN A 52 6.56 -6.87 1.23
N THR A 53 6.00 -7.98 1.71
CA THR A 53 5.99 -8.33 3.13
C THR A 53 7.42 -8.54 3.65
N VAL A 54 8.28 -9.19 2.88
CA VAL A 54 9.69 -9.38 3.23
C VAL A 54 10.44 -8.03 3.26
N ILE A 55 10.24 -7.18 2.26
CA ILE A 55 10.83 -5.83 2.22
C ILE A 55 10.39 -5.02 3.44
N PHE A 56 9.09 -5.08 3.78
CA PHE A 56 8.55 -4.39 4.95
C PHE A 56 9.18 -4.91 6.26
N ALA A 57 9.33 -6.23 6.40
CA ALA A 57 9.95 -6.83 7.58
C ALA A 57 11.41 -6.38 7.77
N TYR A 58 12.19 -6.30 6.68
CA TYR A 58 13.56 -5.75 6.73
C TYR A 58 13.57 -4.26 7.07
N GLY A 59 12.63 -3.48 6.53
CA GLY A 59 12.48 -2.06 6.89
C GLY A 59 12.14 -1.87 8.37
N PHE A 60 11.24 -2.70 8.90
CA PHE A 60 10.89 -2.68 10.31
C PHE A 60 12.09 -3.05 11.19
N GLN A 61 12.87 -4.05 10.82
CA GLN A 61 14.11 -4.40 11.52
C GLN A 61 15.10 -3.23 11.51
N ALA A 62 15.30 -2.56 10.38
CA ALA A 62 16.17 -1.39 10.28
C ALA A 62 15.68 -0.23 11.18
N PHE A 63 14.37 -0.07 11.33
CA PHE A 63 13.79 0.90 12.26
C PHE A 63 14.10 0.54 13.72
N THR A 64 14.00 -0.74 14.11
CA THR A 64 14.36 -1.19 15.47
C THR A 64 15.86 -1.05 15.78
N GLU A 65 16.71 -1.01 14.75
CA GLU A 65 18.14 -0.71 14.86
C GLU A 65 18.43 0.80 15.05
N GLY A 66 17.39 1.65 15.09
CA GLY A 66 17.52 3.09 15.34
C GLY A 66 17.80 3.93 14.08
N LYS A 67 17.59 3.41 12.87
CA LYS A 67 17.71 4.18 11.63
C LYS A 67 16.53 5.13 11.48
N ASN A 68 16.74 6.24 10.78
CA ASN A 68 15.70 7.23 10.52
C ASN A 68 14.54 6.62 9.71
N ILE A 69 13.32 6.70 10.26
CA ILE A 69 12.11 6.09 9.69
C ILE A 69 11.78 6.65 8.30
N LEU A 70 11.96 7.96 8.07
CA LEU A 70 11.65 8.59 6.79
C LEU A 70 12.55 8.06 5.66
N ASN A 71 13.84 7.84 5.95
CA ASN A 71 14.76 7.25 4.99
C ASN A 71 14.39 5.80 4.67
N ILE A 72 13.99 5.03 5.68
CA ILE A 72 13.51 3.65 5.50
C ILE A 72 12.27 3.66 4.61
N CYS A 73 11.28 4.52 4.90
CA CYS A 73 10.05 4.61 4.12
C CYS A 73 10.29 5.03 2.67
N ASN A 74 11.22 5.95 2.42
CA ASN A 74 11.61 6.31 1.04
C ASN A 74 12.17 5.10 0.27
N VAL A 75 13.03 4.31 0.90
CA VAL A 75 13.58 3.09 0.28
C VAL A 75 12.48 2.06 0.06
N ILE A 76 11.61 1.83 1.05
CA ILE A 76 10.48 0.92 0.94
C ILE A 76 9.55 1.36 -0.19
N ALA A 77 9.24 2.66 -0.33
CA ALA A 77 8.38 3.17 -1.39
C ALA A 77 8.92 2.86 -2.79
N VAL A 78 10.21 3.05 -3.00
CA VAL A 78 10.87 2.70 -4.26
C VAL A 78 10.84 1.20 -4.52
N LEU A 79 11.19 0.39 -3.52
CA LEU A 79 11.22 -1.07 -3.63
C LEU A 79 9.83 -1.65 -3.86
N PHE A 80 8.80 -1.19 -3.13
CA PHE A 80 7.42 -1.61 -3.32
C PHE A 80 6.91 -1.29 -4.72
N SER A 81 7.15 -0.06 -5.20
CA SER A 81 6.74 0.36 -6.54
C SER A 81 7.39 -0.51 -7.61
N LEU A 82 8.71 -0.74 -7.51
CA LEU A 82 9.45 -1.60 -8.42
C LEU A 82 8.93 -3.03 -8.40
N THR A 83 8.88 -3.64 -7.21
CA THR A 83 8.48 -5.05 -7.05
C THR A 83 7.08 -5.29 -7.58
N THR A 84 6.11 -4.47 -7.15
CA THR A 84 4.71 -4.65 -7.54
C THR A 84 4.50 -4.43 -9.03
N LEU A 85 5.01 -3.33 -9.58
CA LEU A 85 4.82 -3.00 -10.99
C LEU A 85 5.57 -3.97 -11.92
N ILE A 86 6.74 -4.46 -11.52
CA ILE A 86 7.47 -5.49 -12.28
C ILE A 86 6.73 -6.83 -12.24
N CYS A 87 6.26 -7.26 -11.08
CA CYS A 87 5.52 -8.52 -10.94
C CYS A 87 4.21 -8.50 -11.74
N LEU A 88 3.47 -7.39 -11.75
CA LEU A 88 2.18 -7.31 -12.41
C LEU A 88 2.27 -7.00 -13.91
N ASN A 89 3.14 -6.10 -14.31
CA ASN A 89 3.25 -5.61 -15.69
C ASN A 89 4.42 -6.23 -16.48
N GLY A 90 5.33 -6.95 -15.80
CA GLY A 90 6.56 -7.47 -16.40
C GLY A 90 7.63 -6.39 -16.59
N ILE A 91 8.82 -6.81 -17.04
CA ILE A 91 9.96 -5.92 -17.30
C ILE A 91 9.82 -5.28 -18.68
N HIS A 92 9.15 -4.14 -18.75
CA HIS A 92 8.93 -3.39 -19.98
C HIS A 92 9.21 -1.89 -19.76
N ARG A 93 9.46 -1.14 -20.83
CA ARG A 93 9.63 0.33 -20.75
C ARG A 93 8.43 1.04 -20.09
N LYS A 94 7.21 0.53 -20.31
CA LYS A 94 5.99 1.03 -19.67
C LYS A 94 6.03 0.91 -18.13
N THR A 95 6.60 -0.18 -17.61
CA THR A 95 6.71 -0.42 -16.17
C THR A 95 7.61 0.62 -15.51
N PHE A 96 8.74 0.93 -16.12
CA PHE A 96 9.63 1.97 -15.62
C PHE A 96 8.98 3.35 -15.62
N SER A 97 8.24 3.70 -16.68
CA SER A 97 7.44 4.93 -16.72
C SER A 97 6.37 4.98 -15.62
N SER A 98 5.71 3.85 -15.35
CA SER A 98 4.71 3.76 -14.27
C SER A 98 5.34 3.93 -12.90
N VAL A 99 6.50 3.31 -12.63
CA VAL A 99 7.25 3.50 -11.37
C VAL A 99 7.61 4.98 -11.18
N LEU A 100 8.18 5.61 -12.20
CA LEU A 100 8.56 7.01 -12.13
C LEU A 100 7.34 7.91 -11.87
N SER A 101 6.23 7.66 -12.56
CA SER A 101 4.97 8.37 -12.36
C SER A 101 4.44 8.21 -10.93
N THR A 102 4.45 6.98 -10.39
CA THR A 102 4.03 6.71 -9.01
C THR A 102 4.86 7.50 -8.00
N LEU A 103 6.18 7.50 -8.16
CA LEU A 103 7.09 8.22 -7.26
C LEU A 103 6.91 9.75 -7.39
N CYS A 104 6.72 10.27 -8.61
CA CYS A 104 6.44 11.69 -8.82
C CYS A 104 5.13 12.13 -8.15
N VAL A 105 4.06 11.33 -8.25
CA VAL A 105 2.78 11.63 -7.61
C VAL A 105 2.90 11.54 -6.09
N LEU A 106 3.62 10.53 -5.58
CA LEU A 106 3.89 10.41 -4.14
C LEU A 106 4.63 11.64 -3.61
N PHE A 107 5.69 12.07 -4.30
CA PHE A 107 6.43 13.28 -3.94
C PHE A 107 5.53 14.51 -3.96
N LEU A 108 4.65 14.65 -4.96
CA LEU A 108 3.69 15.75 -5.04
C LEU A 108 2.73 15.77 -3.85
N ILE A 109 2.20 14.59 -3.47
CA ILE A 109 1.30 14.48 -2.31
C ILE A 109 2.03 14.89 -1.02
N MET A 110 3.26 14.40 -0.82
CA MET A 110 4.06 14.76 0.35
C MET A 110 4.36 16.26 0.38
N ALA A 111 4.70 16.87 -0.75
CA ALA A 111 4.93 18.31 -0.85
C ALA A 111 3.67 19.14 -0.58
N LEU A 112 2.50 18.72 -1.06
CA LEU A 112 1.23 19.38 -0.78
C LEU A 112 0.85 19.29 0.70
N PHE A 113 1.14 18.15 1.32
CA PHE A 113 0.87 17.93 2.73
C PHE A 113 1.79 18.80 3.60
N GLU A 114 3.08 18.85 3.29
CA GLU A 114 4.05 19.71 3.96
C GLU A 114 3.67 21.19 3.82
N PHE A 115 3.26 21.62 2.62
CA PHE A 115 2.75 22.97 2.38
C PHE A 115 1.51 23.26 3.22
N SER A 116 0.60 22.29 3.38
CA SER A 116 -0.59 22.45 4.21
C SER A 116 -0.24 22.66 5.69
N ILE A 117 0.70 21.89 6.23
CA ILE A 117 1.18 22.05 7.61
C ILE A 117 1.83 23.43 7.78
N TYR A 118 2.64 23.87 6.83
CA TYR A 118 3.27 25.18 6.86
C TYR A 118 2.23 26.32 6.92
N MET A 119 1.10 26.19 6.23
CA MET A 119 0.05 27.20 6.18
C MET A 119 -0.84 27.22 7.42
N TYR A 120 -1.13 26.05 8.01
CA TYR A 120 -2.10 25.92 9.09
C TYR A 120 -1.48 25.71 10.47
N GLY A 121 -0.17 25.53 10.55
CA GLY A 121 0.58 25.26 11.78
C GLY A 121 0.73 23.79 12.12
N ASP A 122 1.44 23.53 13.23
CA ASP A 122 1.77 22.17 13.64
C ASP A 122 0.53 21.35 13.99
N LEU A 123 0.55 20.09 13.58
CA LEU A 123 -0.50 19.12 13.88
C LEU A 123 -0.46 18.73 15.36
N ASP A 124 -1.63 18.69 15.99
CA ASP A 124 -1.78 18.15 17.34
C ASP A 124 -1.87 16.61 17.29
N TYR A 125 -0.79 15.95 17.69
CA TYR A 125 -0.69 14.49 17.73
C TYR A 125 -1.30 13.88 19.00
N SER A 126 -1.84 14.69 19.94
CA SER A 126 -2.38 14.21 21.22
C SER A 126 -3.56 13.25 21.09
N ASN A 127 -4.31 13.35 19.99
CA ASN A 127 -5.44 12.46 19.69
C ASN A 127 -5.05 11.10 19.11
N LEU A 128 -3.77 10.90 18.81
CA LEU A 128 -3.24 9.65 18.24
C LEU A 128 -2.54 8.85 19.35
N GLU A 129 -3.35 8.09 20.12
CA GLU A 129 -2.86 7.33 21.31
C GLU A 129 -1.64 6.45 21.02
N TYR A 130 -1.56 5.85 19.82
CA TYR A 130 -0.44 5.00 19.41
C TYR A 130 0.86 5.77 19.14
N LEU A 131 0.78 7.08 18.90
CA LEU A 131 1.95 7.95 18.70
C LEU A 131 2.45 8.58 20.01
N GLY A 132 1.60 8.72 21.01
CA GLY A 132 1.90 9.41 22.26
C GLY A 132 2.99 8.76 23.12
N SER A 133 3.27 7.48 22.90
CA SER A 133 4.32 6.72 23.62
C SER A 133 5.67 6.70 22.89
N THR A 134 5.75 7.22 21.68
CA THR A 134 6.94 7.13 20.81
C THR A 134 7.60 8.50 20.74
N GLY A 135 8.90 8.60 21.01
CA GLY A 135 9.64 9.86 21.12
C GLY A 135 9.72 10.70 19.84
N ASN A 136 9.17 10.23 18.69
CA ASN A 136 9.21 10.91 17.41
C ASN A 136 7.88 10.75 16.64
N SER A 137 6.80 11.26 17.23
CA SER A 137 5.43 11.12 16.74
C SER A 137 5.25 11.69 15.31
N ALA A 138 5.92 12.81 15.01
CA ALA A 138 5.85 13.45 13.71
C ALA A 138 6.41 12.55 12.58
N ASP A 139 7.59 11.98 12.77
CA ASP A 139 8.21 11.13 11.74
C ASP A 139 7.41 9.86 11.47
N ILE A 140 6.79 9.28 12.50
CA ILE A 140 5.93 8.10 12.34
C ILE A 140 4.66 8.46 11.58
N PHE A 141 4.05 9.60 11.88
CA PHE A 141 2.88 10.10 11.17
C PHE A 141 3.17 10.37 9.69
N TRP A 142 4.32 10.99 9.39
CA TRP A 142 4.78 11.20 8.02
C TRP A 142 5.01 9.87 7.28
N ALA A 143 5.59 8.88 7.96
CA ALA A 143 5.81 7.56 7.41
C ALA A 143 4.48 6.85 7.08
N ASP A 144 3.49 6.98 7.96
CA ASP A 144 2.15 6.42 7.77
C ASP A 144 1.44 7.02 6.54
N ILE A 145 1.41 8.35 6.44
CA ILE A 145 0.84 9.05 5.27
C ILE A 145 1.55 8.61 3.98
N MET A 146 2.87 8.51 4.01
CA MET A 146 3.67 8.13 2.85
C MET A 146 3.36 6.70 2.38
N LEU A 147 3.29 5.74 3.29
CA LEU A 147 3.00 4.35 2.97
C LEU A 147 1.54 4.14 2.53
N THR A 148 0.60 4.80 3.22
CA THR A 148 -0.82 4.76 2.86
C THR A 148 -1.07 5.41 1.49
N GLY A 149 -0.49 6.59 1.27
CA GLY A 149 -0.54 7.29 -0.02
C GLY A 149 0.08 6.47 -1.15
N LEU A 150 1.21 5.80 -0.90
CA LEU A 150 1.83 4.90 -1.87
C LEU A 150 0.89 3.78 -2.27
N GLY A 151 0.22 3.12 -1.31
CA GLY A 151 -0.75 2.06 -1.59
C GLY A 151 -1.86 2.54 -2.53
N ALA A 152 -2.50 3.66 -2.20
CA ALA A 152 -3.57 4.25 -3.01
C ALA A 152 -3.11 4.63 -4.43
N ILE A 153 -1.93 5.25 -4.57
CA ILE A 153 -1.38 5.61 -5.88
C ILE A 153 -1.07 4.36 -6.71
N MET A 154 -0.54 3.31 -6.08
CA MET A 154 -0.18 2.07 -6.77
C MET A 154 -1.41 1.37 -7.34
N ASP A 155 -2.52 1.31 -6.61
CA ASP A 155 -3.78 0.71 -7.08
C ASP A 155 -4.28 1.41 -8.35
N VAL A 156 -4.28 2.74 -8.36
CA VAL A 156 -4.64 3.53 -9.54
C VAL A 156 -3.66 3.31 -10.68
N THR A 157 -2.36 3.36 -10.41
CA THR A 157 -1.30 3.20 -11.43
C THR A 157 -1.36 1.83 -12.09
N VAL A 158 -1.52 0.75 -11.31
CA VAL A 158 -1.63 -0.62 -11.82
C VAL A 158 -2.87 -0.75 -12.71
N THR A 159 -4.02 -0.25 -12.25
CA THR A 159 -5.29 -0.35 -12.99
C THR A 159 -5.23 0.42 -14.31
N ILE A 160 -4.77 1.67 -14.31
CA ILE A 160 -4.63 2.48 -15.53
C ILE A 160 -3.59 1.85 -16.47
N SER A 161 -2.44 1.42 -15.95
CA SER A 161 -1.38 0.80 -16.75
C SER A 161 -1.83 -0.50 -17.41
N ALA A 162 -2.61 -1.32 -16.71
CA ALA A 162 -3.18 -2.55 -17.25
C ALA A 162 -4.21 -2.25 -18.35
N ALA A 163 -5.12 -1.32 -18.12
CA ALA A 163 -6.15 -0.94 -19.07
C ALA A 163 -5.56 -0.32 -20.37
N ILE A 164 -4.60 0.59 -20.24
CA ILE A 164 -3.88 1.17 -21.38
C ILE A 164 -3.09 0.09 -22.13
N GLY A 165 -2.44 -0.82 -21.40
CA GLY A 165 -1.73 -1.95 -21.99
C GLY A 165 -2.65 -2.83 -22.84
N GLU A 166 -3.88 -3.07 -22.39
CA GLU A 166 -4.88 -3.85 -23.14
C GLU A 166 -5.37 -3.11 -24.39
N ILE A 167 -5.59 -1.79 -24.31
CA ILE A 167 -5.98 -0.97 -25.47
C ILE A 167 -4.89 -1.04 -26.55
N VAL A 168 -3.62 -0.87 -26.19
CA VAL A 168 -2.50 -0.94 -27.12
C VAL A 168 -2.34 -2.35 -27.71
N ARG A 169 -2.57 -3.38 -26.93
CA ARG A 169 -2.50 -4.77 -27.38
C ARG A 169 -3.57 -5.08 -28.42
N LYS A 170 -4.79 -4.59 -28.23
CA LYS A 170 -5.90 -4.80 -29.16
C LYS A 170 -5.81 -3.92 -30.40
N ASN A 171 -5.26 -2.73 -30.28
CA ASN A 171 -5.10 -1.79 -31.38
C ASN A 171 -3.72 -1.12 -31.36
N PRO A 172 -2.69 -1.76 -31.95
CA PRO A 172 -1.33 -1.22 -31.94
C PRO A 172 -1.18 0.13 -32.69
N SER A 173 -2.14 0.48 -33.55
CA SER A 173 -2.12 1.73 -34.34
C SER A 173 -2.88 2.88 -33.66
N VAL A 174 -3.32 2.71 -32.41
CA VAL A 174 -4.02 3.75 -31.66
C VAL A 174 -3.17 5.02 -31.54
N SER A 175 -3.75 6.18 -31.84
CA SER A 175 -3.06 7.45 -31.71
C SER A 175 -2.83 7.80 -30.24
N LEU A 176 -1.68 8.44 -29.92
CA LEU A 176 -1.32 8.86 -28.58
C LEU A 176 -2.41 9.73 -27.93
N ARG A 177 -3.06 10.60 -28.71
CA ARG A 177 -4.14 11.47 -28.23
C ARG A 177 -5.34 10.68 -27.73
N ARG A 178 -5.74 9.62 -28.45
CA ARG A 178 -6.82 8.72 -28.02
C ARG A 178 -6.43 7.93 -26.77
N LEU A 179 -5.18 7.50 -26.69
CA LEU A 179 -4.66 6.77 -25.55
C LEU A 179 -4.69 7.61 -24.27
N ILE A 180 -4.27 8.88 -24.36
CA ILE A 180 -4.34 9.84 -23.23
C ILE A 180 -5.79 10.09 -22.84
N HIS A 181 -6.69 10.27 -23.80
CA HIS A 181 -8.11 10.47 -23.51
C HIS A 181 -8.70 9.26 -22.77
N SER A 182 -8.48 8.04 -23.29
CA SER A 182 -8.94 6.81 -22.63
C SER A 182 -8.36 6.64 -21.23
N GLY A 183 -7.08 6.95 -21.04
CA GLY A 183 -6.44 6.91 -19.72
C GLY A 183 -7.07 7.88 -18.72
N ARG A 184 -7.46 9.08 -19.17
CA ARG A 184 -8.16 10.06 -18.33
C ARG A 184 -9.57 9.60 -17.96
N GLU A 185 -10.34 9.05 -18.90
CA GLU A 185 -11.68 8.51 -18.62
C GLU A 185 -11.62 7.40 -17.57
N ILE A 186 -10.70 6.45 -17.74
CA ILE A 186 -10.47 5.39 -16.75
C ILE A 186 -10.07 5.99 -15.39
N GLY A 187 -9.20 7.01 -15.39
CA GLY A 187 -8.80 7.72 -14.17
C GLY A 187 -9.98 8.38 -13.46
N TYR A 188 -10.91 9.00 -14.19
CA TYR A 188 -12.12 9.59 -13.61
C TYR A 188 -13.04 8.55 -12.99
N ASP A 189 -13.23 7.40 -13.64
CA ASP A 189 -14.04 6.30 -13.11
C ASP A 189 -13.46 5.76 -11.79
N ILE A 190 -12.14 5.53 -11.76
CA ILE A 190 -11.45 5.06 -10.55
C ILE A 190 -11.53 6.11 -9.44
N MET A 191 -11.29 7.37 -9.75
CA MET A 191 -11.36 8.47 -8.78
C MET A 191 -12.75 8.57 -8.15
N GLY A 192 -13.82 8.44 -8.94
CA GLY A 192 -15.19 8.47 -8.44
C GLY A 192 -15.48 7.35 -7.44
N THR A 193 -14.98 6.13 -7.68
CA THR A 193 -15.12 5.01 -6.76
C THR A 193 -14.26 5.18 -5.51
N MET A 194 -13.02 5.63 -5.65
CA MET A 194 -12.09 5.83 -4.52
C MET A 194 -12.54 6.95 -3.57
N ILE A 195 -13.04 8.06 -4.11
CA ILE A 195 -13.57 9.16 -3.27
C ILE A 195 -14.72 8.66 -2.41
N ASN A 196 -15.63 7.87 -2.98
CA ASN A 196 -16.74 7.30 -2.21
C ASN A 196 -16.24 6.39 -1.09
N VAL A 197 -15.26 5.52 -1.36
CA VAL A 197 -14.67 4.65 -0.32
C VAL A 197 -14.03 5.49 0.79
N LEU A 198 -13.23 6.51 0.44
CA LEU A 198 -12.54 7.36 1.41
C LEU A 198 -13.49 8.22 2.26
N LEU A 199 -14.68 8.56 1.74
CA LEU A 199 -15.70 9.31 2.50
C LEU A 199 -16.42 8.46 3.54
N PHE A 200 -16.45 7.13 3.37
CA PHE A 200 -17.17 6.21 4.25
C PHE A 200 -16.26 5.38 5.16
N VAL A 201 -14.96 5.58 5.12
CA VAL A 201 -13.96 4.97 6.01
C VAL A 201 -13.52 5.97 7.06
#